data_678310cbec6e30d9f340f6340787d786
#
_entry.id   678310cbec6e30d9f340f6340787d786
#
_cell.length_a   1.000
_cell.length_b   1.000
_cell.length_c   1.000
_cell.angle_alpha   90.00
_cell.angle_beta   90.00
_cell.angle_gamma   90.00
#
_symmetry.space_group_name_H-M   'P 1'
#
loop_
_entity.id
_entity.type
_entity.pdbx_description
1 polymer ?
#
loop_
_entity_poly.entity_id
_entity_poly.type
_entity_poly.pdbx_seq_one_letter_code
_entity_poly.pdbx_strand_id
1 'polypeptide(L)'
;MTPTGSTCAVKSRPAGKVLQGYWENWDGASNGVHPPLGWIPITDSRIKAHGYNVINAAFPVIRSDGTVLWEDGMDAGVKVATPAEMCQAKAAGATILMSIGGAAAGVDLGSSAVADRFVATIVPILKKYNFDGIDIDIETGLTGSGSITTLSASQANLIRIIDGVLAQMPANFGLTMAPETAYVTGASVTYGSIWGAYLPIIKKYVDNGRLWWLNMQYYNGSMYGCSGDSYSAGTVQGFTAQTTCLNNGLTVQGTTIRVPYDKQVPGLPAQAGAGGGYMAPSLVSQSWNAFNGGLKGLMTWSINWDGSKGWTFGDNVKALQGR
;
A
#
# COMPACT_ATOMS: atom_id res chain seq x y z
N MET A 1 -12.68 28.46 -18.82
CA MET A 1 -11.55 28.47 -18.45
C MET A 1 -11.12 27.76 -17.28
N THR A 2 -10.83 26.98 -16.87
CA THR A 2 -10.34 27.03 -15.63
C THR A 2 -9.17 26.18 -15.53
N PRO A 3 -8.11 26.78 -15.66
CA PRO A 3 -6.84 26.18 -15.31
C PRO A 3 -6.81 25.62 -13.91
N THR A 4 -7.84 25.88 -13.19
CA THR A 4 -8.06 25.28 -11.89
C THR A 4 -8.10 23.78 -11.90
N GLY A 5 -8.30 23.10 -13.02
CA GLY A 5 -8.29 21.67 -13.11
C GLY A 5 -6.93 21.00 -12.92
N SER A 6 -5.81 21.74 -13.00
CA SER A 6 -4.46 21.16 -12.89
C SER A 6 -3.83 21.29 -11.51
N THR A 7 -4.48 21.94 -10.56
CA THR A 7 -3.99 22.10 -9.19
C THR A 7 -5.15 21.93 -8.21
N CYS A 8 -4.95 21.12 -7.19
CA CYS A 8 -5.93 20.90 -6.12
C CYS A 8 -5.22 20.59 -4.81
N ALA A 9 -5.91 20.79 -3.70
CA ALA A 9 -5.34 20.65 -2.37
C ALA A 9 -5.05 19.17 -2.04
N VAL A 10 -4.04 18.95 -1.21
CA VAL A 10 -3.76 17.67 -0.59
C VAL A 10 -4.89 17.32 0.38
N LYS A 11 -5.42 16.11 0.27
CA LYS A 11 -6.44 15.59 1.18
C LYS A 11 -5.82 15.01 2.42
N SER A 12 -6.47 15.21 3.54
CA SER A 12 -6.13 14.56 4.81
C SER A 12 -6.56 13.09 4.83
N ARG A 13 -6.14 12.37 5.86
CA ARG A 13 -6.57 10.99 6.09
C ARG A 13 -8.10 10.88 6.00
N PRO A 14 -8.64 9.98 5.17
CA PRO A 14 -10.08 9.77 5.08
C PRO A 14 -10.71 9.46 6.44
N ALA A 15 -11.81 10.11 6.76
CA ALA A 15 -12.47 9.96 8.05
C ALA A 15 -13.26 8.65 8.16
N GLY A 16 -13.83 8.16 7.06
CA GLY A 16 -14.65 6.95 7.03
C GLY A 16 -13.86 5.69 6.68
N LYS A 17 -14.60 4.62 6.44
CA LYS A 17 -14.03 3.36 5.95
C LYS A 17 -13.43 3.54 4.56
N VAL A 18 -12.36 2.81 4.29
CA VAL A 18 -11.66 2.88 3.01
C VAL A 18 -11.66 1.53 2.30
N LEU A 19 -11.77 1.60 0.99
CA LEU A 19 -11.36 0.53 0.09
C LEU A 19 -10.22 1.09 -0.76
N GLN A 20 -9.01 0.64 -0.45
CA GLN A 20 -7.78 1.05 -1.10
C GLN A 20 -7.46 0.06 -2.21
N GLY A 21 -7.39 0.55 -3.45
CA GLY A 21 -7.05 -0.28 -4.59
C GLY A 21 -5.84 0.23 -5.34
N TYR A 22 -5.04 -0.70 -5.85
CA TYR A 22 -3.94 -0.36 -6.76
C TYR A 22 -4.47 -0.12 -8.16
N TRP A 23 -4.17 1.04 -8.72
CA TRP A 23 -4.41 1.38 -10.12
C TRP A 23 -3.13 1.13 -10.90
N GLU A 24 -3.19 0.22 -11.86
CA GLU A 24 -2.04 -0.16 -12.67
C GLU A 24 -1.85 0.82 -13.83
N ASN A 25 -0.69 1.45 -13.91
CA ASN A 25 -0.36 2.43 -14.94
C ASN A 25 0.14 1.82 -16.25
N TRP A 26 0.16 0.49 -16.36
CA TRP A 26 0.52 -0.22 -17.59
C TRP A 26 -0.71 -0.85 -18.21
N ASP A 27 -0.60 -1.15 -19.50
CA ASP A 27 -1.71 -1.80 -20.15
C ASP A 27 -1.63 -3.32 -19.94
N GLY A 28 -2.76 -3.94 -19.74
CA GLY A 28 -2.85 -5.30 -19.27
C GLY A 28 -2.59 -6.37 -20.31
N ALA A 29 -1.91 -6.06 -21.37
CA ALA A 29 -2.15 -6.83 -22.56
C ALA A 29 -1.32 -8.08 -22.79
N SER A 30 -0.09 -8.20 -22.41
CA SER A 30 0.66 -9.17 -23.18
C SER A 30 1.56 -10.16 -22.46
N ASN A 31 1.83 -10.02 -21.21
CA ASN A 31 2.81 -10.88 -20.55
C ASN A 31 2.25 -11.81 -19.47
N GLY A 32 0.95 -12.00 -19.44
CA GLY A 32 0.28 -12.95 -18.56
C GLY A 32 0.15 -12.56 -17.10
N VAL A 33 0.81 -11.50 -16.68
CA VAL A 33 0.75 -10.99 -15.29
C VAL A 33 -0.27 -9.89 -15.12
N HIS A 34 -0.86 -9.43 -16.20
CA HIS A 34 -1.81 -8.33 -16.21
C HIS A 34 -3.23 -8.83 -16.41
N PRO A 35 -4.22 -8.15 -15.81
CA PRO A 35 -5.60 -8.52 -16.01
C PRO A 35 -6.07 -8.21 -17.43
N PRO A 36 -7.03 -8.97 -17.95
CA PRO A 36 -7.55 -8.75 -19.29
C PRO A 36 -8.41 -7.48 -19.44
N LEU A 37 -8.61 -6.72 -18.39
CA LEU A 37 -9.34 -5.45 -18.47
C LEU A 37 -8.63 -4.40 -19.34
N GLY A 38 -7.31 -4.45 -19.38
CA GLY A 38 -6.51 -3.45 -20.04
C GLY A 38 -6.32 -2.17 -19.21
N TRP A 39 -5.78 -1.16 -19.85
CA TRP A 39 -5.57 0.13 -19.23
C TRP A 39 -6.89 0.90 -19.10
N ILE A 40 -7.14 1.48 -17.93
CA ILE A 40 -8.28 2.36 -17.69
C ILE A 40 -7.79 3.70 -17.13
N PRO A 41 -8.46 4.82 -17.43
CA PRO A 41 -8.07 6.09 -16.84
C PRO A 41 -8.35 6.10 -15.34
N ILE A 42 -7.56 6.85 -14.58
CA ILE A 42 -7.78 7.00 -13.14
C ILE A 42 -9.11 7.69 -12.84
N THR A 43 -9.67 8.40 -13.81
CA THR A 43 -10.97 9.06 -13.76
C THR A 43 -12.14 8.14 -14.13
N ASP A 44 -11.88 6.87 -14.43
CA ASP A 44 -12.95 5.93 -14.82
C ASP A 44 -14.02 5.86 -13.71
N SER A 45 -15.27 6.15 -14.07
CA SER A 45 -16.37 6.22 -13.11
C SER A 45 -16.67 4.90 -12.40
N ARG A 46 -16.26 3.78 -13.00
CA ARG A 46 -16.43 2.45 -12.39
C ARG A 46 -15.60 2.28 -11.11
N ILE A 47 -14.48 2.95 -11.00
CA ILE A 47 -13.62 2.91 -9.80
C ILE A 47 -14.44 3.35 -8.58
N LYS A 48 -15.02 4.53 -8.64
CA LYS A 48 -15.88 5.04 -7.56
C LYS A 48 -17.16 4.20 -7.41
N ALA A 49 -17.80 3.87 -8.52
CA ALA A 49 -19.07 3.16 -8.50
C ALA A 49 -18.96 1.80 -7.77
N HIS A 50 -17.81 1.15 -7.88
CA HIS A 50 -17.56 -0.15 -7.24
C HIS A 50 -16.83 -0.05 -5.90
N GLY A 51 -16.80 1.13 -5.28
CA GLY A 51 -16.45 1.30 -3.88
C GLY A 51 -15.04 1.79 -3.59
N TYR A 52 -14.20 1.95 -4.59
CA TYR A 52 -12.81 2.43 -4.39
C TYR A 52 -12.80 3.92 -4.07
N ASN A 53 -12.34 4.26 -2.88
CA ASN A 53 -12.22 5.65 -2.44
C ASN A 53 -10.79 6.06 -2.08
N VAL A 54 -9.85 5.11 -2.08
CA VAL A 54 -8.41 5.38 -1.98
C VAL A 54 -7.73 4.64 -3.13
N ILE A 55 -6.95 5.35 -3.91
CA ILE A 55 -6.25 4.81 -5.08
C ILE A 55 -4.76 4.90 -4.85
N ASN A 56 -4.07 3.76 -4.97
CA ASN A 56 -2.62 3.71 -5.06
C ASN A 56 -2.21 3.68 -6.52
N ALA A 57 -1.64 4.78 -7.00
CA ALA A 57 -1.12 4.84 -8.37
C ALA A 57 0.20 4.05 -8.43
N ALA A 58 0.22 2.98 -9.20
CA ALA A 58 1.31 2.02 -9.25
C ALA A 58 1.82 1.88 -10.69
N PHE A 59 3.09 2.01 -10.94
CA PHE A 59 4.21 2.40 -10.08
C PHE A 59 5.06 3.42 -10.82
N PRO A 60 5.80 4.33 -10.18
CA PRO A 60 6.83 5.11 -10.86
C PRO A 60 7.98 4.22 -11.30
N VAL A 61 8.73 4.64 -12.30
CA VAL A 61 10.03 4.04 -12.62
C VAL A 61 11.08 4.63 -11.67
N ILE A 62 11.89 3.76 -11.10
CA ILE A 62 13.00 4.14 -10.21
C ILE A 62 14.30 3.66 -10.85
N ARG A 63 15.18 4.60 -11.19
CA ARG A 63 16.48 4.28 -11.78
C ARG A 63 17.46 3.83 -10.70
N SER A 64 18.55 3.20 -11.11
CA SER A 64 19.56 2.68 -10.20
C SER A 64 20.24 3.76 -9.34
N ASP A 65 20.28 5.01 -9.81
CA ASP A 65 20.80 6.13 -9.05
C ASP A 65 19.79 6.77 -8.09
N GLY A 66 18.56 6.25 -8.06
CA GLY A 66 17.45 6.76 -7.25
C GLY A 66 16.51 7.72 -7.97
N THR A 67 16.81 8.12 -9.20
CA THR A 67 15.94 9.04 -9.97
C THR A 67 14.58 8.41 -10.21
N VAL A 68 13.53 9.16 -9.85
CA VAL A 68 12.13 8.75 -10.04
C VAL A 68 11.57 9.39 -11.30
N LEU A 69 10.89 8.58 -12.11
CA LEU A 69 10.17 9.02 -13.31
C LEU A 69 8.67 8.74 -13.15
N TRP A 70 7.88 9.70 -13.59
CA TRP A 70 6.42 9.58 -13.67
C TRP A 70 5.94 10.31 -14.91
N GLU A 71 5.89 9.59 -16.05
CA GLU A 71 5.53 10.16 -17.36
C GLU A 71 5.08 9.05 -18.31
N ASP A 72 4.29 9.41 -19.31
CA ASP A 72 3.89 8.48 -20.36
C ASP A 72 5.12 7.94 -21.08
N GLY A 73 5.13 6.63 -21.31
CA GLY A 73 6.24 5.98 -22.01
C GLY A 73 7.54 5.84 -21.23
N MET A 74 7.55 6.13 -19.92
CA MET A 74 8.71 5.88 -19.07
C MET A 74 9.12 4.41 -19.06
N ASP A 75 8.18 3.53 -19.33
CA ASP A 75 8.36 2.13 -19.67
C ASP A 75 7.34 1.75 -20.75
N ALA A 76 7.53 0.63 -21.43
CA ALA A 76 6.68 0.22 -22.55
C ALA A 76 5.22 0.04 -22.12
N GLY A 77 4.30 0.71 -22.82
CA GLY A 77 2.86 0.64 -22.54
C GLY A 77 2.39 1.37 -21.29
N VAL A 78 3.27 2.09 -20.61
CA VAL A 78 2.94 2.79 -19.37
C VAL A 78 2.36 4.17 -19.67
N LYS A 79 1.26 4.50 -19.00
CA LYS A 79 0.60 5.81 -19.06
C LYS A 79 0.31 6.31 -17.66
N VAL A 80 0.52 7.59 -17.42
CA VAL A 80 0.20 8.24 -16.16
C VAL A 80 -1.02 9.15 -16.31
N ALA A 81 -1.71 9.40 -15.21
CA ALA A 81 -2.76 10.40 -15.17
C ALA A 81 -2.13 11.80 -15.23
N THR A 82 -2.79 12.72 -15.95
CA THR A 82 -2.38 14.12 -15.95
C THR A 82 -2.71 14.79 -14.61
N PRO A 83 -2.05 15.92 -14.27
CA PRO A 83 -2.42 16.68 -13.06
C PRO A 83 -3.90 17.04 -13.00
N ALA A 84 -4.52 17.37 -14.12
CA ALA A 84 -5.95 17.68 -14.19
C ALA A 84 -6.82 16.45 -13.94
N GLU A 85 -6.47 15.31 -14.52
CA GLU A 85 -7.18 14.04 -14.27
C GLU A 85 -7.10 13.62 -12.81
N MET A 86 -5.96 13.83 -12.17
CA MET A 86 -5.79 13.59 -10.73
C MET A 86 -6.79 14.43 -9.93
N CYS A 87 -6.89 15.72 -10.22
CA CYS A 87 -7.86 16.60 -9.55
C CYS A 87 -9.31 16.20 -9.84
N GLN A 88 -9.63 15.73 -11.04
CA GLN A 88 -10.97 15.22 -11.36
C GLN A 88 -11.33 14.00 -10.53
N ALA A 89 -10.42 13.02 -10.44
CA ALA A 89 -10.63 11.83 -9.63
C ALA A 89 -10.80 12.19 -8.14
N LYS A 90 -9.99 13.12 -7.65
CA LYS A 90 -10.08 13.60 -6.27
C LYS A 90 -11.40 14.35 -5.99
N ALA A 91 -11.86 15.16 -6.93
CA ALA A 91 -13.16 15.85 -6.83
C ALA A 91 -14.32 14.86 -6.81
N ALA A 92 -14.17 13.71 -7.46
CA ALA A 92 -15.14 12.62 -7.44
C ALA A 92 -15.12 11.79 -6.15
N GLY A 93 -14.20 12.06 -5.23
CA GLY A 93 -14.12 11.43 -3.91
C GLY A 93 -12.88 10.58 -3.65
N ALA A 94 -11.97 10.43 -4.62
CA ALA A 94 -10.76 9.65 -4.43
C ALA A 94 -9.71 10.40 -3.62
N THR A 95 -9.02 9.68 -2.76
CA THR A 95 -7.72 10.06 -2.18
C THR A 95 -6.67 9.26 -2.93
N ILE A 96 -5.62 9.91 -3.44
CA ILE A 96 -4.66 9.24 -4.34
C ILE A 96 -3.26 9.31 -3.76
N LEU A 97 -2.66 8.13 -3.56
CA LEU A 97 -1.28 7.99 -3.12
C LEU A 97 -0.43 7.45 -4.27
N MET A 98 0.84 7.84 -4.31
CA MET A 98 1.80 7.19 -5.18
C MET A 98 2.38 5.98 -4.46
N SER A 99 2.24 4.80 -5.05
CA SER A 99 2.85 3.59 -4.51
C SER A 99 4.28 3.44 -5.04
N ILE A 100 5.20 3.19 -4.11
CA ILE A 100 6.64 3.13 -4.38
C ILE A 100 7.09 1.69 -4.22
N GLY A 101 7.61 1.11 -5.30
CA GLY A 101 8.17 -0.23 -5.28
C GLY A 101 7.41 -1.20 -6.17
N GLY A 102 6.76 -2.17 -5.56
CA GLY A 102 6.20 -3.33 -6.23
C GLY A 102 7.23 -4.45 -6.44
N ALA A 103 6.81 -5.54 -7.06
CA ALA A 103 7.66 -6.73 -7.22
C ALA A 103 8.87 -6.49 -8.14
N ALA A 104 8.73 -5.59 -9.11
CA ALA A 104 9.74 -5.38 -10.16
C ALA A 104 10.55 -4.08 -10.01
N ALA A 105 10.19 -3.21 -9.08
CA ALA A 105 10.79 -1.89 -8.96
C ALA A 105 11.22 -1.61 -7.52
N GLY A 106 12.48 -1.85 -7.23
CA GLY A 106 13.09 -1.51 -5.95
C GLY A 106 13.92 -0.23 -6.01
N VAL A 107 14.28 0.28 -4.85
CA VAL A 107 15.27 1.32 -4.69
C VAL A 107 16.47 0.73 -3.95
N ASP A 108 17.69 1.15 -4.31
CA ASP A 108 18.89 0.73 -3.59
C ASP A 108 18.92 1.38 -2.20
N LEU A 109 18.47 0.63 -1.21
CA LEU A 109 18.44 1.07 0.20
C LEU A 109 19.81 0.97 0.89
N GLY A 110 20.82 0.47 0.21
CA GLY A 110 22.21 0.42 0.73
C GLY A 110 22.96 1.75 0.61
N SER A 111 22.40 2.74 -0.08
CA SER A 111 23.06 4.00 -0.39
C SER A 111 22.24 5.20 0.05
N SER A 112 22.83 6.05 0.90
CA SER A 112 22.19 7.33 1.28
C SER A 112 22.16 8.32 0.12
N ALA A 113 23.11 8.26 -0.80
CA ALA A 113 23.11 9.09 -2.01
C ALA A 113 21.93 8.75 -2.92
N VAL A 114 21.62 7.47 -3.08
CA VAL A 114 20.45 7.01 -3.83
C VAL A 114 19.17 7.47 -3.13
N ALA A 115 19.09 7.35 -1.81
CA ALA A 115 17.96 7.82 -1.02
C ALA A 115 17.72 9.33 -1.21
N ASP A 116 18.77 10.12 -1.18
CA ASP A 116 18.67 11.57 -1.37
C ASP A 116 18.23 11.95 -2.79
N ARG A 117 18.73 11.24 -3.79
CA ARG A 117 18.32 11.42 -5.19
C ARG A 117 16.83 11.04 -5.37
N PHE A 118 16.41 9.96 -4.74
CA PHE A 118 15.00 9.55 -4.74
C PHE A 118 14.11 10.67 -4.19
N VAL A 119 14.42 11.21 -3.03
CA VAL A 119 13.66 12.30 -2.42
C VAL A 119 13.64 13.55 -3.33
N ALA A 120 14.80 13.94 -3.83
CA ALA A 120 14.93 15.14 -4.68
C ALA A 120 14.11 15.04 -5.97
N THR A 121 13.94 13.84 -6.51
CA THR A 121 13.23 13.64 -7.78
C THR A 121 11.74 13.30 -7.61
N ILE A 122 11.35 12.66 -6.50
CA ILE A 122 9.94 12.33 -6.27
C ILE A 122 9.12 13.53 -5.79
N VAL A 123 9.67 14.39 -4.95
CA VAL A 123 8.92 15.51 -4.35
C VAL A 123 8.32 16.44 -5.40
N PRO A 124 9.06 16.88 -6.44
CA PRO A 124 8.48 17.69 -7.51
C PRO A 124 7.31 16.98 -8.23
N ILE A 125 7.41 15.67 -8.42
CA ILE A 125 6.36 14.85 -9.05
C ILE A 125 5.11 14.83 -8.16
N LEU A 126 5.27 14.57 -6.87
CA LEU A 126 4.15 14.52 -5.92
C LEU A 126 3.38 15.84 -5.90
N LYS A 127 4.10 16.95 -5.96
CA LYS A 127 3.49 18.29 -6.00
C LYS A 127 2.79 18.57 -7.32
N LYS A 128 3.47 18.33 -8.44
CA LYS A 128 2.93 18.59 -9.77
C LYS A 128 1.65 17.79 -10.05
N TYR A 129 1.64 16.53 -9.66
CA TYR A 129 0.54 15.61 -9.95
C TYR A 129 -0.52 15.54 -8.84
N ASN A 130 -0.44 16.41 -7.84
CA ASN A 130 -1.47 16.55 -6.80
C ASN A 130 -1.70 15.26 -5.97
N PHE A 131 -0.65 14.51 -5.69
CA PHE A 131 -0.77 13.35 -4.82
C PHE A 131 -1.11 13.74 -3.39
N ASP A 132 -1.87 12.89 -2.71
CA ASP A 132 -2.28 13.08 -1.32
C ASP A 132 -1.37 12.36 -0.32
N GLY A 133 -0.52 11.47 -0.80
CA GLY A 133 0.39 10.70 0.03
C GLY A 133 1.27 9.76 -0.77
N ILE A 134 2.06 8.98 -0.03
CA ILE A 134 2.86 7.88 -0.56
C ILE A 134 2.47 6.58 0.12
N ASP A 135 2.51 5.50 -0.64
CA ASP A 135 2.37 4.12 -0.19
C ASP A 135 3.69 3.40 -0.37
N ILE A 136 4.22 2.80 0.67
CA ILE A 136 5.50 2.09 0.64
C ILE A 136 5.25 0.62 0.36
N ASP A 137 5.52 0.21 -0.88
CA ASP A 137 5.40 -1.17 -1.35
C ASP A 137 6.77 -1.74 -1.73
N ILE A 138 7.77 -1.48 -0.90
CA ILE A 138 9.14 -1.99 -1.08
C ILE A 138 9.13 -3.47 -0.68
N GLU A 139 9.38 -4.34 -1.67
CA GLU A 139 9.31 -5.79 -1.51
C GLU A 139 10.70 -6.46 -1.56
N THR A 140 11.75 -5.69 -1.81
CA THR A 140 13.13 -6.20 -1.89
C THR A 140 14.11 -5.18 -1.31
N GLY A 141 15.26 -5.68 -0.85
CA GLY A 141 16.36 -4.83 -0.40
C GLY A 141 16.25 -4.31 1.03
N LEU A 142 15.19 -4.63 1.76
CA LEU A 142 15.03 -4.27 3.16
C LEU A 142 15.34 -5.47 4.05
N THR A 143 16.31 -5.32 4.93
CA THR A 143 16.65 -6.34 5.92
C THR A 143 16.93 -5.69 7.27
N GLY A 144 16.64 -6.42 8.35
CA GLY A 144 16.96 -5.97 9.71
C GLY A 144 18.43 -6.16 10.09
N SER A 145 18.82 -5.54 11.19
CA SER A 145 20.17 -5.69 11.76
C SER A 145 20.33 -6.93 12.65
N GLY A 146 19.22 -7.60 12.98
CA GLY A 146 19.18 -8.64 14.01
C GLY A 146 18.89 -8.09 15.41
N SER A 147 18.86 -6.79 15.59
CA SER A 147 18.45 -6.10 16.82
C SER A 147 17.28 -5.16 16.51
N ILE A 148 16.19 -5.29 17.27
CA ILE A 148 14.98 -4.46 17.07
C ILE A 148 15.24 -2.98 17.40
N THR A 149 16.23 -2.69 18.22
CA THR A 149 16.57 -1.32 18.63
C THR A 149 17.67 -0.68 17.78
N THR A 150 18.28 -1.43 16.85
CA THR A 150 19.35 -0.95 15.99
C THR A 150 18.94 -1.06 14.54
N LEU A 151 18.94 0.05 13.82
CA LEU A 151 18.59 0.08 12.39
C LEU A 151 19.76 -0.45 11.55
N SER A 152 19.44 -1.29 10.56
CA SER A 152 20.34 -1.59 9.46
C SER A 152 20.49 -0.39 8.53
N ALA A 153 21.46 -0.44 7.62
CA ALA A 153 21.60 0.60 6.59
C ALA A 153 20.35 0.72 5.72
N SER A 154 19.74 -0.42 5.31
CA SER A 154 18.55 -0.40 4.48
C SER A 154 17.34 0.19 5.22
N GLN A 155 17.17 -0.11 6.49
CA GLN A 155 16.12 0.47 7.32
C GLN A 155 16.33 1.98 7.50
N ALA A 156 17.55 2.39 7.82
CA ALA A 156 17.88 3.80 7.99
C ALA A 156 17.66 4.59 6.69
N ASN A 157 18.00 4.04 5.55
CA ASN A 157 17.81 4.69 4.26
C ASN A 157 16.33 4.77 3.84
N LEU A 158 15.53 3.77 4.15
CA LEU A 158 14.10 3.86 3.91
C LEU A 158 13.45 4.94 4.79
N ILE A 159 13.84 5.05 6.04
CA ILE A 159 13.41 6.13 6.93
C ILE A 159 13.87 7.49 6.39
N ARG A 160 15.10 7.58 5.89
CA ARG A 160 15.62 8.81 5.26
C ARG A 160 14.76 9.24 4.07
N ILE A 161 14.32 8.29 3.25
CA ILE A 161 13.39 8.56 2.13
C ILE A 161 12.06 9.09 2.65
N ILE A 162 11.43 8.36 3.57
CA ILE A 162 10.11 8.73 4.09
C ILE A 162 10.15 10.09 4.77
N ASP A 163 11.08 10.30 5.69
CA ASP A 163 11.22 11.57 6.40
C ASP A 163 11.54 12.73 5.44
N GLY A 164 12.40 12.47 4.45
CA GLY A 164 12.76 13.47 3.44
C GLY A 164 11.58 13.91 2.59
N VAL A 165 10.71 12.99 2.22
CA VAL A 165 9.46 13.30 1.50
C VAL A 165 8.50 14.05 2.40
N LEU A 166 8.22 13.52 3.58
CA LEU A 166 7.24 14.11 4.49
C LEU A 166 7.62 15.53 4.93
N ALA A 167 8.92 15.81 5.10
CA ALA A 167 9.41 17.13 5.47
C ALA A 167 9.14 18.22 4.41
N GLN A 168 8.98 17.83 3.16
CA GLN A 168 8.78 18.76 2.03
C GLN A 168 7.34 18.83 1.54
N MET A 169 6.46 18.04 2.15
CA MET A 169 5.03 18.01 1.82
C MET A 169 4.19 18.62 2.94
N PRO A 170 2.93 18.99 2.68
CA PRO A 170 2.05 19.49 3.73
C PRO A 170 1.90 18.51 4.90
N ALA A 171 1.61 19.03 6.10
CA ALA A 171 1.51 18.24 7.32
C ALA A 171 0.45 17.11 7.25
N ASN A 172 -0.56 17.28 6.42
CA ASN A 172 -1.62 16.30 6.21
C ASN A 172 -1.31 15.25 5.12
N PHE A 173 -0.15 15.34 4.49
CA PHE A 173 0.27 14.39 3.46
C PHE A 173 0.33 12.97 4.03
N GLY A 174 -0.23 12.00 3.29
CA GLY A 174 -0.44 10.64 3.79
C GLY A 174 0.77 9.72 3.66
N LEU A 175 0.81 8.76 4.57
CA LEU A 175 1.77 7.64 4.53
C LEU A 175 1.02 6.35 4.81
N THR A 176 1.13 5.40 3.88
CA THR A 176 0.67 4.03 4.07
C THR A 176 1.80 3.07 3.72
N MET A 177 1.70 1.83 4.18
CA MET A 177 2.72 0.80 3.92
C MET A 177 2.04 -0.52 3.61
N ALA A 178 2.56 -1.22 2.61
CA ALA A 178 2.03 -2.49 2.11
C ALA A 178 3.08 -3.63 2.18
N PRO A 179 3.68 -3.90 3.34
CA PRO A 179 4.65 -4.97 3.46
C PRO A 179 4.02 -6.34 3.28
N GLU A 180 4.83 -7.31 2.84
CA GLU A 180 4.47 -8.71 2.93
C GLU A 180 4.50 -9.18 4.39
N THR A 181 3.79 -10.27 4.68
CA THR A 181 3.59 -10.76 6.05
C THR A 181 4.90 -11.16 6.76
N ALA A 182 5.85 -11.74 6.04
CA ALA A 182 7.16 -12.12 6.61
C ALA A 182 7.88 -10.91 7.21
N TYR A 183 7.78 -9.75 6.58
CA TYR A 183 8.45 -8.53 7.03
C TYR A 183 7.84 -7.89 8.30
N VAL A 184 6.70 -8.37 8.75
CA VAL A 184 5.96 -7.84 9.90
C VAL A 184 5.71 -8.96 10.91
N THR A 185 4.58 -9.64 10.78
CA THR A 185 4.15 -10.70 11.73
C THR A 185 4.99 -11.97 11.64
N GLY A 186 5.69 -12.18 10.55
CA GLY A 186 6.68 -13.26 10.44
C GLY A 186 7.76 -13.19 11.53
N ALA A 187 7.96 -12.04 12.15
CA ALA A 187 8.86 -11.89 13.30
C ALA A 187 8.44 -12.71 14.53
N SER A 188 7.19 -13.16 14.61
CA SER A 188 6.75 -14.06 15.67
C SER A 188 7.34 -15.48 15.53
N VAL A 189 7.75 -15.85 14.33
CA VAL A 189 8.40 -17.13 14.04
C VAL A 189 9.90 -17.02 14.21
N THR A 190 10.51 -16.01 13.59
CA THR A 190 11.93 -15.71 13.68
C THR A 190 12.16 -14.23 13.43
N TYR A 191 13.20 -13.66 13.99
CA TYR A 191 13.56 -12.27 13.78
C TYR A 191 14.98 -12.17 13.19
N GLY A 192 15.07 -11.48 12.07
CA GLY A 192 16.32 -11.27 11.36
C GLY A 192 16.16 -11.36 9.84
N SER A 193 17.12 -10.84 9.08
CA SER A 193 17.02 -10.73 7.62
C SER A 193 15.74 -10.00 7.21
N ILE A 194 14.91 -10.59 6.37
CA ILE A 194 13.61 -10.01 5.97
C ILE A 194 12.55 -10.10 7.07
N TRP A 195 12.67 -11.08 7.97
CA TRP A 195 11.66 -11.39 8.97
C TRP A 195 11.55 -10.28 10.02
N GLY A 196 10.47 -9.52 9.95
CA GLY A 196 10.25 -8.39 10.82
C GLY A 196 10.99 -7.11 10.43
N ALA A 197 11.57 -7.03 9.24
CA ALA A 197 12.37 -5.88 8.84
C ALA A 197 11.61 -4.55 8.77
N TYR A 198 10.29 -4.58 8.59
CA TYR A 198 9.45 -3.38 8.63
C TYR A 198 9.08 -2.93 10.06
N LEU A 199 9.26 -3.75 11.07
CA LEU A 199 8.76 -3.45 12.42
C LEU A 199 9.29 -2.13 12.99
N PRO A 200 10.61 -1.82 12.94
CA PRO A 200 11.10 -0.54 13.45
C PRO A 200 10.52 0.67 12.71
N ILE A 201 10.26 0.51 11.43
CA ILE A 201 9.72 1.55 10.56
C ILE A 201 8.24 1.79 10.88
N ILE A 202 7.46 0.72 10.97
CA ILE A 202 6.04 0.78 11.38
C ILE A 202 5.94 1.46 12.75
N LYS A 203 6.74 1.01 13.73
CA LYS A 203 6.73 1.57 15.08
C LYS A 203 6.99 3.08 15.07
N LYS A 204 8.01 3.52 14.34
CA LYS A 204 8.35 4.94 14.25
C LYS A 204 7.16 5.78 13.81
N TYR A 205 6.47 5.37 12.74
CA TYR A 205 5.41 6.18 12.14
C TYR A 205 4.04 5.98 12.80
N VAL A 206 3.83 4.89 13.51
CA VAL A 206 2.71 4.77 14.45
C VAL A 206 2.92 5.70 15.64
N ASP A 207 4.10 5.66 16.25
CA ASP A 207 4.41 6.43 17.46
C ASP A 207 4.39 7.94 17.22
N ASN A 208 4.84 8.40 16.05
CA ASN A 208 4.81 9.83 15.72
C ASN A 208 3.52 10.30 15.06
N GLY A 209 2.53 9.41 14.90
CA GLY A 209 1.22 9.74 14.36
C GLY A 209 1.16 9.96 12.84
N ARG A 210 2.25 9.71 12.11
CA ARG A 210 2.29 9.99 10.66
C ARG A 210 1.72 8.85 9.82
N LEU A 211 1.70 7.61 10.31
CA LEU A 211 1.13 6.49 9.58
C LEU A 211 -0.40 6.62 9.52
N TRP A 212 -0.94 6.71 8.30
CA TRP A 212 -2.39 6.66 8.12
C TRP A 212 -2.92 5.27 8.44
N TRP A 213 -2.34 4.25 7.84
CA TRP A 213 -2.62 2.85 8.12
C TRP A 213 -1.59 1.93 7.49
N LEU A 214 -1.62 0.68 7.94
CA LEU A 214 -0.86 -0.44 7.39
C LEU A 214 -1.79 -1.25 6.50
N ASN A 215 -1.47 -1.33 5.20
CA ASN A 215 -2.19 -2.16 4.23
C ASN A 215 -1.36 -3.38 3.86
N MET A 216 -1.11 -4.23 4.84
CA MET A 216 -0.26 -5.40 4.70
C MET A 216 -0.84 -6.39 3.69
N GLN A 217 0.03 -7.06 2.93
CA GLN A 217 -0.34 -8.03 1.90
C GLN A 217 -0.66 -9.37 2.53
N TYR A 218 -1.96 -9.69 2.70
CA TYR A 218 -2.44 -10.96 3.23
C TYR A 218 -2.58 -12.00 2.10
N TYR A 219 -1.58 -12.06 1.22
CA TYR A 219 -1.55 -12.96 0.07
C TYR A 219 -0.10 -13.29 -0.32
N ASN A 220 0.08 -14.30 -1.14
CA ASN A 220 1.36 -14.83 -1.63
C ASN A 220 2.27 -15.43 -0.55
N GLY A 221 2.04 -15.20 0.71
CA GLY A 221 2.80 -15.73 1.83
C GLY A 221 1.88 -16.25 2.93
N SER A 222 2.46 -16.91 3.93
CA SER A 222 1.69 -17.32 5.10
C SER A 222 1.24 -16.12 5.93
N MET A 223 0.23 -16.31 6.75
CA MET A 223 -0.22 -15.35 7.76
C MET A 223 0.22 -15.83 9.14
N TYR A 224 0.60 -14.91 10.03
CA TYR A 224 1.20 -15.26 11.32
C TYR A 224 0.46 -14.58 12.45
N GLY A 225 0.16 -15.36 13.51
CA GLY A 225 -0.25 -14.82 14.81
C GLY A 225 0.96 -14.42 15.66
N CYS A 226 0.71 -13.95 16.88
CA CYS A 226 1.77 -13.45 17.77
C CYS A 226 2.60 -14.55 18.45
N SER A 227 2.14 -15.80 18.42
CA SER A 227 2.76 -16.91 19.17
C SER A 227 3.59 -17.86 18.29
N GLY A 228 4.01 -17.40 17.11
CA GLY A 228 4.72 -18.24 16.15
C GLY A 228 3.80 -19.16 15.36
N ASP A 229 2.51 -19.06 15.53
CA ASP A 229 1.48 -19.78 14.78
C ASP A 229 1.39 -19.23 13.36
N SER A 230 1.21 -20.12 12.40
CA SER A 230 1.09 -19.75 10.98
C SER A 230 -0.13 -20.39 10.33
N TYR A 231 -0.63 -19.72 9.31
CA TYR A 231 -1.83 -20.08 8.59
C TYR A 231 -1.62 -19.87 7.10
N SER A 232 -2.31 -20.64 6.28
CA SER A 232 -2.30 -20.40 4.85
C SER A 232 -2.99 -19.08 4.50
N ALA A 233 -2.45 -18.38 3.51
CA ALA A 233 -3.13 -17.23 2.92
C ALA A 233 -4.51 -17.66 2.39
N GLY A 234 -5.48 -16.75 2.46
CA GLY A 234 -6.83 -17.02 1.99
C GLY A 234 -7.74 -17.70 3.02
N THR A 235 -7.32 -17.79 4.29
CA THR A 235 -8.14 -18.35 5.37
C THR A 235 -8.63 -17.26 6.32
N VAL A 236 -9.87 -17.40 6.79
CA VAL A 236 -10.45 -16.50 7.81
C VAL A 236 -9.64 -16.58 9.11
N GLN A 237 -9.23 -17.79 9.48
CA GLN A 237 -8.45 -18.01 10.69
C GLN A 237 -7.12 -17.27 10.68
N GLY A 238 -6.40 -17.31 9.57
CA GLY A 238 -5.15 -16.57 9.41
C GLY A 238 -5.37 -15.05 9.39
N PHE A 239 -6.39 -14.60 8.67
CA PHE A 239 -6.76 -13.19 8.64
C PHE A 239 -7.02 -12.66 10.05
N THR A 240 -7.85 -13.34 10.82
CA THR A 240 -8.20 -12.90 12.17
C THR A 240 -7.04 -12.99 13.15
N ALA A 241 -6.25 -14.06 13.12
CA ALA A 241 -5.10 -14.23 14.00
C ALA A 241 -4.05 -13.14 13.80
N GLN A 242 -3.72 -12.84 12.54
CA GLN A 242 -2.72 -11.84 12.18
C GLN A 242 -3.18 -10.41 12.53
N THR A 243 -4.40 -10.08 12.20
CA THR A 243 -4.99 -8.77 12.48
C THR A 243 -5.11 -8.51 13.98
N THR A 244 -5.52 -9.51 14.74
CA THR A 244 -5.61 -9.46 16.22
C THR A 244 -4.22 -9.31 16.82
N CYS A 245 -3.23 -10.03 16.32
CA CYS A 245 -1.85 -9.93 16.78
C CYS A 245 -1.35 -8.48 16.72
N LEU A 246 -1.53 -7.82 15.59
CA LEU A 246 -1.08 -6.44 15.41
C LEU A 246 -1.80 -5.47 16.34
N ASN A 247 -3.08 -5.65 16.56
CA ASN A 247 -3.82 -4.78 17.49
C ASN A 247 -3.41 -4.99 18.96
N ASN A 248 -3.17 -6.23 19.35
CA ASN A 248 -2.77 -6.55 20.72
C ASN A 248 -1.30 -6.22 20.99
N GLY A 249 -0.48 -6.22 19.97
CA GLY A 249 0.94 -5.95 20.05
C GLY A 249 1.79 -7.18 19.79
N LEU A 250 2.75 -7.03 18.88
CA LEU A 250 3.79 -8.01 18.60
C LEU A 250 5.05 -7.62 19.36
N THR A 251 5.52 -8.45 20.26
CA THR A 251 6.72 -8.19 21.03
C THR A 251 7.91 -8.96 20.45
N VAL A 252 8.97 -8.23 20.12
CA VAL A 252 10.22 -8.77 19.61
C VAL A 252 11.37 -8.19 20.43
N GLN A 253 12.18 -9.07 21.02
CA GLN A 253 13.33 -8.67 21.85
C GLN A 253 12.97 -7.60 22.90
N GLY A 254 11.80 -7.70 23.50
CA GLY A 254 11.34 -6.77 24.52
C GLY A 254 10.69 -5.49 24.01
N THR A 255 10.65 -5.28 22.70
CA THR A 255 9.98 -4.13 22.08
C THR A 255 8.63 -4.55 21.52
N THR A 256 7.57 -3.83 21.89
CA THR A 256 6.21 -4.11 21.40
C THR A 256 5.84 -3.15 20.28
N ILE A 257 5.42 -3.71 19.17
CA ILE A 257 4.90 -2.98 18.02
C ILE A 257 3.40 -3.25 17.94
N ARG A 258 2.62 -2.18 17.96
CA ARG A 258 1.18 -2.25 17.99
C ARG A 258 0.58 -1.40 16.88
N VAL A 259 -0.31 -2.00 16.09
CA VAL A 259 -1.08 -1.30 15.06
C VAL A 259 -2.57 -1.50 15.38
N PRO A 260 -3.26 -0.49 15.89
CA PRO A 260 -4.67 -0.63 16.26
C PRO A 260 -5.55 -0.90 15.03
N TYR A 261 -6.71 -1.49 15.26
CA TYR A 261 -7.62 -1.87 14.17
C TYR A 261 -7.97 -0.70 13.24
N ASP A 262 -8.13 0.50 13.75
CA ASP A 262 -8.45 1.67 12.94
C ASP A 262 -7.28 2.18 12.07
N LYS A 263 -6.11 1.57 12.21
CA LYS A 263 -4.93 1.77 11.37
C LYS A 263 -4.56 0.51 10.59
N GLN A 264 -5.45 -0.44 10.46
CA GLN A 264 -5.25 -1.63 9.65
C GLN A 264 -6.22 -1.66 8.46
N VAL A 265 -5.66 -1.89 7.29
CA VAL A 265 -6.37 -2.02 6.00
C VAL A 265 -5.83 -3.29 5.31
N PRO A 266 -6.15 -4.48 5.82
CA PRO A 266 -5.61 -5.73 5.27
C PRO A 266 -5.85 -5.86 3.77
N GLY A 267 -4.83 -6.30 3.05
CA GLY A 267 -4.85 -6.45 1.61
C GLY A 267 -5.15 -7.88 1.18
N LEU A 268 -6.05 -8.02 0.21
CA LEU A 268 -6.47 -9.30 -0.35
C LEU A 268 -6.45 -9.25 -1.88
N PRO A 269 -6.20 -10.38 -2.57
CA PRO A 269 -6.31 -10.41 -4.03
C PRO A 269 -7.75 -10.17 -4.48
N ALA A 270 -7.94 -9.36 -5.51
CA ALA A 270 -9.27 -9.08 -6.06
C ALA A 270 -9.90 -10.30 -6.73
N GLN A 271 -9.07 -11.19 -7.25
CA GLN A 271 -9.49 -12.45 -7.84
C GLN A 271 -8.31 -13.43 -7.88
N ALA A 272 -8.56 -14.68 -8.23
CA ALA A 272 -7.55 -15.75 -8.16
C ALA A 272 -6.28 -15.50 -8.98
N GLY A 273 -6.37 -14.77 -10.08
CA GLY A 273 -5.21 -14.44 -10.92
C GLY A 273 -4.33 -13.33 -10.37
N ALA A 274 -4.81 -12.58 -9.39
CA ALA A 274 -4.11 -11.43 -8.82
C ALA A 274 -3.06 -11.80 -7.78
N GLY A 275 -3.16 -12.98 -7.18
CA GLY A 275 -2.19 -13.44 -6.18
C GLY A 275 -2.64 -14.74 -5.53
N GLY A 276 -1.69 -15.43 -4.90
CA GLY A 276 -1.97 -16.67 -4.14
C GLY A 276 -2.71 -16.37 -2.85
N GLY A 277 -3.69 -17.22 -2.50
CA GLY A 277 -4.49 -17.03 -1.30
C GLY A 277 -5.75 -16.21 -1.51
N TYR A 278 -6.32 -16.28 -2.70
CA TYR A 278 -7.62 -15.65 -2.95
C TYR A 278 -8.68 -16.13 -1.98
N MET A 279 -9.49 -15.19 -1.50
CA MET A 279 -10.64 -15.46 -0.63
C MET A 279 -11.93 -15.22 -1.40
N ALA A 280 -12.83 -16.21 -1.39
CA ALA A 280 -14.19 -16.03 -1.92
C ALA A 280 -14.91 -14.90 -1.18
N PRO A 281 -15.89 -14.22 -1.81
CA PRO A 281 -16.59 -13.10 -1.17
C PRO A 281 -17.16 -13.41 0.21
N SER A 282 -17.68 -14.62 0.42
CA SER A 282 -18.22 -15.03 1.73
C SER A 282 -17.14 -15.08 2.81
N LEU A 283 -15.92 -15.47 2.46
CA LEU A 283 -14.79 -15.51 3.40
C LEU A 283 -14.26 -14.10 3.69
N VAL A 284 -14.26 -13.22 2.71
CA VAL A 284 -13.95 -11.79 2.92
C VAL A 284 -14.95 -11.19 3.90
N SER A 285 -16.23 -11.48 3.72
CA SER A 285 -17.30 -11.01 4.60
C SER A 285 -17.14 -11.54 6.03
N GLN A 286 -16.81 -12.81 6.21
CA GLN A 286 -16.54 -13.40 7.53
C GLN A 286 -15.35 -12.72 8.20
N SER A 287 -14.28 -12.50 7.47
CA SER A 287 -13.06 -11.85 7.97
C SER A 287 -13.33 -10.42 8.41
N TRP A 288 -14.02 -9.64 7.59
CA TRP A 288 -14.40 -8.26 7.91
C TRP A 288 -15.31 -8.20 9.13
N ASN A 289 -16.35 -9.03 9.16
CA ASN A 289 -17.35 -9.03 10.22
C ASN A 289 -16.80 -9.51 11.58
N ALA A 290 -15.72 -10.27 11.59
CA ALA A 290 -15.06 -10.71 12.83
C ALA A 290 -14.59 -9.54 13.71
N PHE A 291 -14.41 -8.36 13.14
CA PHE A 291 -13.91 -7.18 13.86
C PHE A 291 -14.98 -6.13 14.16
N ASN A 292 -16.23 -6.43 13.89
CA ASN A 292 -17.40 -5.60 14.25
C ASN A 292 -17.25 -4.13 13.82
N GLY A 293 -16.72 -3.88 12.62
CA GLY A 293 -16.51 -2.53 12.11
C GLY A 293 -15.27 -1.82 12.68
N GLY A 294 -14.40 -2.52 13.39
CA GLY A 294 -13.20 -1.92 13.98
C GLY A 294 -12.09 -1.61 12.98
N LEU A 295 -12.00 -2.35 11.88
CA LEU A 295 -10.97 -2.13 10.87
C LEU A 295 -11.20 -0.82 10.10
N LYS A 296 -10.10 -0.15 9.74
CA LYS A 296 -10.16 1.06 8.90
C LYS A 296 -10.70 0.77 7.50
N GLY A 297 -10.35 -0.36 6.95
CA GLY A 297 -10.77 -0.73 5.60
C GLY A 297 -10.13 -2.02 5.12
N LEU A 298 -10.19 -2.21 3.81
CA LEU A 298 -9.49 -3.28 3.09
C LEU A 298 -8.74 -2.69 1.91
N MET A 299 -7.69 -3.38 1.50
CA MET A 299 -6.90 -3.09 0.30
C MET A 299 -7.02 -4.25 -0.67
N THR A 300 -6.85 -3.98 -1.95
CA THR A 300 -6.73 -5.04 -2.95
C THR A 300 -5.68 -4.77 -4.02
N TRP A 301 -5.03 -5.80 -4.44
CA TRP A 301 -4.34 -5.92 -5.70
C TRP A 301 -5.28 -6.62 -6.68
N SER A 302 -5.87 -6.01 -7.65
CA SER A 302 -5.84 -4.57 -7.98
C SER A 302 -7.22 -4.14 -8.49
N ILE A 303 -7.42 -2.85 -8.68
CA ILE A 303 -8.62 -2.32 -9.33
C ILE A 303 -8.81 -2.96 -10.71
N ASN A 304 -7.73 -3.06 -11.49
CA ASN A 304 -7.75 -3.66 -12.82
C ASN A 304 -8.14 -5.15 -12.78
N TRP A 305 -7.60 -5.90 -11.83
CA TRP A 305 -7.98 -7.30 -11.63
C TRP A 305 -9.44 -7.45 -11.20
N ASP A 306 -9.92 -6.58 -10.32
CA ASP A 306 -11.33 -6.58 -9.91
C ASP A 306 -12.26 -6.27 -11.09
N GLY A 307 -11.94 -5.24 -11.86
CA GLY A 307 -12.69 -4.89 -13.06
C GLY A 307 -12.74 -6.01 -14.09
N SER A 308 -11.70 -6.83 -14.20
CA SER A 308 -11.67 -7.98 -15.10
C SER A 308 -12.60 -9.11 -14.68
N LYS A 309 -13.14 -9.09 -13.47
CA LYS A 309 -14.07 -10.06 -12.89
C LYS A 309 -15.37 -9.43 -12.41
N GLY A 310 -15.83 -8.40 -13.11
CA GLY A 310 -17.13 -7.79 -12.85
C GLY A 310 -17.22 -7.01 -11.56
N TRP A 311 -16.09 -6.56 -10.97
CA TRP A 311 -16.06 -5.73 -9.77
C TRP A 311 -16.58 -6.43 -8.50
N THR A 312 -16.52 -7.74 -8.47
CA THR A 312 -17.05 -8.55 -7.36
C THR A 312 -16.45 -8.17 -6.02
N PHE A 313 -15.13 -7.99 -5.96
CA PHE A 313 -14.44 -7.63 -4.72
C PHE A 313 -14.89 -6.25 -4.22
N GLY A 314 -14.83 -5.24 -5.07
CA GLY A 314 -15.20 -3.88 -4.73
C GLY A 314 -16.64 -3.75 -4.27
N ASP A 315 -17.57 -4.37 -5.00
CA ASP A 315 -18.99 -4.36 -4.65
C ASP A 315 -19.26 -5.01 -3.30
N ASN A 316 -18.61 -6.13 -3.02
CA ASN A 316 -18.74 -6.82 -1.73
C ASN A 316 -18.23 -5.95 -0.57
N VAL A 317 -17.04 -5.37 -0.71
CA VAL A 317 -16.44 -4.53 0.35
C VAL A 317 -17.26 -3.25 0.55
N LYS A 318 -17.72 -2.62 -0.53
CA LYS A 318 -18.59 -1.46 -0.47
C LYS A 318 -19.84 -1.75 0.37
N ALA A 319 -20.49 -2.88 0.12
CA ALA A 319 -21.66 -3.32 0.88
C ALA A 319 -21.35 -3.59 2.35
N LEU A 320 -20.24 -4.30 2.62
CA LEU A 320 -19.80 -4.57 3.98
C LEU A 320 -19.53 -3.29 4.78
N GLN A 321 -19.09 -2.24 4.13
CA GLN A 321 -18.82 -0.94 4.74
C GLN A 321 -20.06 -0.03 4.82
N GLY A 322 -21.21 -0.50 4.34
CA GLY A 322 -22.45 0.27 4.37
C GLY A 322 -22.47 1.48 3.44
N ARG A 323 -21.78 1.39 2.36
CA ARG A 323 -21.62 2.52 1.41
C ARG A 323 -22.30 2.29 0.08
#